data_48de8506367f499722173e03ac599f81
#
_entry.id   48de8506367f499722173e03ac599f81
#
_cell.length_a   1.000
_cell.length_b   1.000
_cell.length_c   1.000
_cell.angle_alpha   90.00
_cell.angle_beta   90.00
_cell.angle_gamma   90.00
#
_symmetry.space_group_name_H-M   'P 1'
#
loop_
_entity.id
_entity.type
_entity.pdbx_description
1 polymer ?
#
loop_
_entity_poly.entity_id
_entity_poly.type
_entity_poly.pdbx_seq_one_letter_code
_entity_poly.pdbx_strand_id
1 'polypeptide(L)'
;EEEVSLFDGSYEECSLDGKNNENVAESKYADIPRPDFMKKDEVKTGAARGTLYHLVMEHIPYERLDKDFDFALFIEELVQGGYMTEEDAKALNVKKFEWFAKSRLCGRMRAAAETGELKREQPFMIGIPANEVYPDNSDSDELIMIQGIIDAFFYEGEDIILVDYKTDFVMKGQEEKLVERYKTQLDYYARAIESVTGKKVNEKI
;
A
#
# COMPACT_ATOMS: atom_id res chain seq x y z
N GLU A 1 -14.68 18.58 -14.18
CA GLU A 1 -13.25 18.35 -14.42
C GLU A 1 -12.60 18.18 -13.06
N GLU A 2 -12.55 16.96 -12.54
CA GLU A 2 -11.86 16.61 -11.30
C GLU A 2 -10.53 15.97 -11.70
N GLU A 3 -9.43 16.66 -11.38
CA GLU A 3 -8.10 16.12 -11.47
C GLU A 3 -7.96 14.96 -10.46
N VAL A 4 -7.79 13.76 -10.99
CA VAL A 4 -7.48 12.56 -10.20
C VAL A 4 -6.01 12.61 -9.85
N SER A 5 -5.70 13.01 -8.60
CA SER A 5 -4.36 12.88 -8.04
C SER A 5 -4.01 11.40 -7.89
N LEU A 6 -3.04 10.93 -8.69
CA LEU A 6 -2.62 9.52 -8.79
C LEU A 6 -1.64 9.11 -7.69
N PHE A 7 -1.17 10.05 -6.84
CA PHE A 7 -0.17 9.74 -5.82
C PHE A 7 -0.32 10.66 -4.60
N ASP A 8 -0.72 10.10 -3.48
CA ASP A 8 -0.43 10.66 -2.16
C ASP A 8 0.82 9.95 -1.61
N GLY A 9 1.95 10.38 -2.14
CA GLY A 9 3.27 9.92 -1.70
C GLY A 9 3.94 11.02 -0.89
N SER A 10 4.16 10.76 0.38
CA SER A 10 4.97 11.59 1.27
C SER A 10 6.39 11.69 0.74
N TYR A 11 6.76 12.83 0.16
CA TYR A 11 8.16 13.15 -0.13
C TYR A 11 8.78 13.83 1.09
N GLU A 12 9.91 13.32 1.57
CA GLU A 12 10.77 14.04 2.53
C GLU A 12 11.40 15.24 1.82
N GLU A 13 11.07 16.45 2.28
CA GLU A 13 11.72 17.67 1.83
C GLU A 13 13.12 17.79 2.42
N CYS A 14 14.10 17.89 1.53
CA CYS A 14 15.43 18.41 1.89
C CYS A 14 15.34 19.87 2.29
N SER A 15 15.61 20.18 3.54
CA SER A 15 15.71 21.53 4.06
C SER A 15 16.93 22.25 3.49
N LEU A 16 16.71 23.35 2.81
CA LEU A 16 17.73 24.37 2.54
C LEU A 16 17.42 25.60 3.38
N ASP A 17 18.31 25.87 4.32
CA ASP A 17 18.36 27.09 5.13
C ASP A 17 18.54 28.36 4.29
N GLY A 18 17.83 29.40 4.66
CA GLY A 18 18.39 30.72 4.42
C GLY A 18 17.51 31.90 4.12
N LYS A 19 17.27 32.68 5.17
CA LYS A 19 17.19 34.17 5.23
C LYS A 19 15.94 34.91 4.74
N ASN A 20 15.40 35.62 5.73
CA ASN A 20 14.44 36.71 5.70
C ASN A 20 14.51 37.63 4.48
N ASN A 21 13.34 37.87 3.90
CA ASN A 21 13.03 39.18 3.35
C ASN A 21 11.53 39.48 3.49
N GLU A 22 11.22 40.52 4.27
CA GLU A 22 9.89 41.08 4.40
C GLU A 22 9.51 41.81 3.09
N ASN A 23 8.27 41.68 2.71
CA ASN A 23 7.53 42.29 1.59
C ASN A 23 7.25 41.33 0.42
N VAL A 24 6.23 40.51 0.60
CA VAL A 24 5.57 39.87 -0.54
C VAL A 24 4.05 40.07 -0.39
N ALA A 25 3.47 40.63 -1.43
CA ALA A 25 2.05 40.84 -1.65
C ALA A 25 1.21 39.64 -1.20
N GLU A 26 0.00 39.89 -0.70
CA GLU A 26 -1.01 38.88 -0.35
C GLU A 26 -1.11 37.83 -1.45
N SER A 27 -0.54 36.68 -1.16
CA SER A 27 -0.41 35.56 -2.09
C SER A 27 -1.70 34.78 -2.12
N LYS A 28 -2.10 34.38 -3.31
CA LYS A 28 -3.22 33.47 -3.61
C LYS A 28 -3.05 32.03 -3.01
N TYR A 29 -2.10 31.83 -2.11
CA TYR A 29 -1.77 30.57 -1.45
C TYR A 29 -2.33 30.44 -0.02
N ALA A 30 -3.32 31.27 0.35
CA ALA A 30 -3.91 31.26 1.69
C ALA A 30 -4.71 29.99 2.04
N ASP A 31 -4.98 29.12 1.06
CA ASP A 31 -5.79 27.91 1.22
C ASP A 31 -5.03 26.59 1.03
N ILE A 32 -3.71 26.59 1.18
CA ILE A 32 -2.98 25.32 1.21
C ILE A 32 -3.29 24.63 2.56
N PRO A 33 -3.94 23.45 2.55
CA PRO A 33 -4.23 22.74 3.80
C PRO A 33 -2.92 22.45 4.54
N ARG A 34 -2.89 22.72 5.85
CA ARG A 34 -1.72 22.43 6.66
C ARG A 34 -1.41 20.94 6.59
N PRO A 35 -0.15 20.56 6.37
CA PRO A 35 0.26 19.15 6.36
C PRO A 35 -0.18 18.46 7.65
N ASP A 36 -0.63 17.20 7.54
CA ASP A 36 -1.24 16.45 8.65
C ASP A 36 -0.30 16.26 9.85
N PHE A 37 1.03 16.29 9.66
CA PHE A 37 2.02 16.25 10.75
C PHE A 37 1.97 17.44 11.71
N MET A 38 1.31 18.56 11.35
CA MET A 38 1.12 19.74 12.20
C MET A 38 -0.16 19.69 13.06
N LYS A 39 -1.01 18.68 12.86
CA LYS A 39 -2.22 18.49 13.65
C LYS A 39 -1.87 17.67 14.89
N LYS A 40 -1.68 18.32 16.02
CA LYS A 40 -1.59 17.67 17.33
C LYS A 40 -3.00 17.16 17.70
N ASP A 41 -3.09 15.88 18.09
CA ASP A 41 -4.24 15.24 18.73
C ASP A 41 -5.50 15.02 17.87
N GLU A 42 -5.37 14.55 16.61
CA GLU A 42 -6.50 14.00 15.89
C GLU A 42 -6.43 12.47 15.84
N VAL A 43 -7.59 11.82 16.05
CA VAL A 43 -7.85 10.41 15.75
C VAL A 43 -7.13 10.06 14.44
N LYS A 44 -6.21 9.07 14.49
CA LYS A 44 -5.40 8.69 13.33
C LYS A 44 -6.24 8.62 12.07
N THR A 45 -5.81 9.34 11.04
CA THR A 45 -6.50 9.41 9.75
C THR A 45 -6.70 8.01 9.16
N GLY A 46 -7.66 7.84 8.26
CA GLY A 46 -7.87 6.54 7.59
C GLY A 46 -6.59 5.98 6.98
N ALA A 47 -5.74 6.83 6.38
CA ALA A 47 -4.45 6.45 5.80
C ALA A 47 -3.47 5.93 6.86
N ALA A 48 -3.27 6.64 7.98
CA ALA A 48 -2.39 6.20 9.06
C ALA A 48 -2.83 4.85 9.65
N ARG A 49 -4.14 4.63 9.74
CA ARG A 49 -4.69 3.35 10.18
C ARG A 49 -4.47 2.25 9.14
N GLY A 50 -4.56 2.57 7.84
CA GLY A 50 -4.21 1.65 6.75
C GLY A 50 -2.78 1.13 6.89
N THR A 51 -1.82 2.03 7.08
CA THR A 51 -0.40 1.68 7.27
C THR A 51 -0.19 0.68 8.41
N LEU A 52 -0.93 0.79 9.53
CA LEU A 52 -0.83 -0.16 10.63
C LEU A 52 -1.32 -1.57 10.26
N TYR A 53 -2.37 -1.68 9.45
CA TYR A 53 -2.81 -2.99 8.94
C TYR A 53 -1.77 -3.61 8.02
N HIS A 54 -1.18 -2.84 7.09
CA HIS A 54 -0.11 -3.31 6.21
C HIS A 54 1.10 -3.80 7.02
N LEU A 55 1.54 -3.03 8.02
CA LEU A 55 2.63 -3.43 8.90
C LEU A 55 2.37 -4.79 9.59
N VAL A 56 1.16 -5.00 10.10
CA VAL A 56 0.82 -6.30 10.70
C VAL A 56 0.83 -7.40 9.63
N MET A 57 0.25 -7.15 8.45
CA MET A 57 0.21 -8.14 7.35
C MET A 57 1.60 -8.49 6.84
N GLU A 58 2.53 -7.52 6.80
CA GLU A 58 3.93 -7.74 6.48
C GLU A 58 4.59 -8.72 7.45
N HIS A 59 4.32 -8.59 8.75
CA HIS A 59 5.02 -9.34 9.80
C HIS A 59 4.33 -10.66 10.18
N ILE A 60 3.12 -10.95 9.70
CA ILE A 60 2.43 -12.21 9.99
C ILE A 60 3.34 -13.42 9.67
N PRO A 61 3.58 -14.31 10.63
CA PRO A 61 4.32 -15.56 10.39
C PRO A 61 3.38 -16.60 9.73
N TYR A 62 3.16 -16.47 8.41
CA TYR A 62 2.18 -17.29 7.69
C TYR A 62 2.36 -18.79 7.90
N GLU A 63 3.60 -19.29 8.01
CA GLU A 63 3.92 -20.70 8.25
C GLU A 63 3.43 -21.19 9.62
N ARG A 64 3.23 -20.26 10.56
CA ARG A 64 2.77 -20.54 11.92
C ARG A 64 1.28 -20.26 12.13
N LEU A 65 0.59 -19.75 11.10
CA LEU A 65 -0.84 -19.46 11.19
C LEU A 65 -1.64 -20.76 11.24
N ASP A 66 -2.01 -21.16 12.42
CA ASP A 66 -2.98 -22.24 12.65
C ASP A 66 -4.28 -21.68 13.24
N LYS A 67 -5.20 -22.60 13.56
CA LYS A 67 -6.50 -22.23 14.13
C LYS A 67 -6.41 -21.61 15.53
N ASP A 68 -5.31 -21.85 16.24
CA ASP A 68 -5.07 -21.43 17.61
C ASP A 68 -4.12 -20.21 17.69
N PHE A 69 -3.77 -19.60 16.53
CA PHE A 69 -2.88 -18.43 16.46
C PHE A 69 -3.52 -17.22 17.15
N ASP A 70 -2.83 -16.68 18.14
CA ASP A 70 -3.28 -15.53 18.93
C ASP A 70 -2.76 -14.22 18.32
N PHE A 71 -3.61 -13.54 17.55
CA PHE A 71 -3.28 -12.24 16.96
C PHE A 71 -3.10 -11.13 17.99
N ALA A 72 -3.75 -11.19 19.16
CA ALA A 72 -3.57 -10.18 20.18
C ALA A 72 -2.15 -10.27 20.77
N LEU A 73 -1.71 -11.48 21.08
CA LEU A 73 -0.35 -11.74 21.53
C LEU A 73 0.67 -11.33 20.45
N PHE A 74 0.42 -11.68 19.19
CA PHE A 74 1.30 -11.31 18.09
C PHE A 74 1.45 -9.78 17.94
N ILE A 75 0.37 -9.01 18.08
CA ILE A 75 0.42 -7.54 18.05
C ILE A 75 1.21 -7.01 19.26
N GLU A 76 1.09 -7.62 20.43
CA GLU A 76 1.93 -7.29 21.60
C GLU A 76 3.42 -7.57 21.31
N GLU A 77 3.76 -8.66 20.63
CA GLU A 77 5.12 -8.95 20.20
C GLU A 77 5.65 -7.85 19.24
N LEU A 78 4.83 -7.34 18.33
CA LEU A 78 5.20 -6.22 17.44
C LEU A 78 5.46 -4.92 18.22
N VAL A 79 4.69 -4.64 19.25
CA VAL A 79 4.92 -3.49 20.16
C VAL A 79 6.24 -3.68 20.91
N GLN A 80 6.48 -4.85 21.49
CA GLN A 80 7.72 -5.15 22.21
C GLN A 80 8.95 -5.10 21.30
N GLY A 81 8.78 -5.52 20.06
CA GLY A 81 9.81 -5.44 19.00
C GLY A 81 10.07 -4.01 18.49
N GLY A 82 9.26 -3.03 18.89
CA GLY A 82 9.42 -1.62 18.48
C GLY A 82 8.88 -1.32 17.08
N TYR A 83 8.11 -2.22 16.46
CA TYR A 83 7.51 -2.02 15.15
C TYR A 83 6.30 -1.07 15.18
N MET A 84 5.62 -0.98 16.32
CA MET A 84 4.51 -0.06 16.52
C MET A 84 4.42 0.35 18.01
N THR A 85 3.65 1.40 18.28
CA THR A 85 3.38 1.85 19.65
C THR A 85 2.17 1.11 20.24
N GLU A 86 2.00 1.17 21.59
CA GLU A 86 0.78 0.67 22.24
C GLU A 86 -0.50 1.38 21.76
N GLU A 87 -0.40 2.67 21.39
CA GLU A 87 -1.53 3.42 20.86
C GLU A 87 -1.90 2.92 19.45
N ASP A 88 -0.90 2.56 18.65
CA ASP A 88 -1.10 1.94 17.34
C ASP A 88 -1.82 0.61 17.48
N ALA A 89 -1.36 -0.23 18.38
CA ALA A 89 -1.97 -1.54 18.67
C ALA A 89 -3.45 -1.40 19.07
N LYS A 90 -3.78 -0.41 19.92
CA LYS A 90 -5.17 -0.13 20.33
C LYS A 90 -6.07 0.34 19.18
N ALA A 91 -5.51 0.93 18.12
CA ALA A 91 -6.26 1.36 16.94
C ALA A 91 -6.61 0.21 15.98
N LEU A 92 -6.00 -0.96 16.14
CA LEU A 92 -6.23 -2.15 15.33
C LEU A 92 -7.46 -2.94 15.78
N ASN A 93 -8.18 -3.49 14.82
CA ASN A 93 -9.25 -4.44 15.11
C ASN A 93 -8.76 -5.87 14.85
N VAL A 94 -8.37 -6.56 15.91
CA VAL A 94 -7.85 -7.94 15.91
C VAL A 94 -8.76 -8.89 15.11
N LYS A 95 -10.09 -8.75 15.21
CA LYS A 95 -11.05 -9.61 14.52
C LYS A 95 -10.89 -9.59 12.99
N LYS A 96 -10.38 -8.49 12.42
CA LYS A 96 -10.14 -8.45 10.97
C LYS A 96 -9.04 -9.42 10.56
N PHE A 97 -7.98 -9.54 11.36
CA PHE A 97 -6.91 -10.50 11.12
C PHE A 97 -7.38 -11.94 11.34
N GLU A 98 -8.20 -12.19 12.35
CA GLU A 98 -8.81 -13.50 12.58
C GLU A 98 -9.72 -13.93 11.41
N TRP A 99 -10.47 -13.00 10.82
CA TRP A 99 -11.28 -13.27 9.63
C TRP A 99 -10.42 -13.53 8.40
N PHE A 100 -9.38 -12.71 8.20
CA PHE A 100 -8.41 -12.95 7.14
C PHE A 100 -7.76 -14.32 7.28
N ALA A 101 -7.30 -14.71 8.46
CA ALA A 101 -6.67 -16.01 8.72
C ALA A 101 -7.57 -17.20 8.37
N LYS A 102 -8.90 -17.04 8.44
CA LYS A 102 -9.90 -18.04 8.07
C LYS A 102 -10.25 -18.02 6.57
N SER A 103 -9.74 -17.05 5.83
CA SER A 103 -10.05 -16.91 4.40
C SER A 103 -9.33 -17.95 3.55
N ARG A 104 -9.91 -18.23 2.38
CA ARG A 104 -9.26 -19.08 1.36
C ARG A 104 -7.93 -18.46 0.90
N LEU A 105 -7.88 -17.13 0.77
CA LEU A 105 -6.68 -16.39 0.38
C LEU A 105 -5.54 -16.65 1.38
N CYS A 106 -5.79 -16.48 2.68
CA CYS A 106 -4.78 -16.75 3.70
C CYS A 106 -4.27 -18.19 3.66
N GLY A 107 -5.15 -19.18 3.41
CA GLY A 107 -4.75 -20.57 3.23
C GLY A 107 -3.79 -20.78 2.05
N ARG A 108 -4.03 -20.09 0.92
CA ARG A 108 -3.14 -20.09 -0.26
C ARG A 108 -1.80 -19.43 0.06
N MET A 109 -1.83 -18.26 0.68
CA MET A 109 -0.61 -17.53 1.09
C MET A 109 0.23 -18.35 2.08
N ARG A 110 -0.41 -19.05 3.00
CA ARG A 110 0.28 -19.94 3.94
C ARG A 110 0.99 -21.09 3.21
N ALA A 111 0.31 -21.76 2.28
CA ALA A 111 0.92 -22.82 1.49
C ALA A 111 2.13 -22.31 0.69
N ALA A 112 2.04 -21.12 0.12
CA ALA A 112 3.16 -20.48 -0.57
C ALA A 112 4.30 -20.07 0.39
N ALA A 113 3.98 -19.64 1.60
CA ALA A 113 4.99 -19.32 2.61
C ALA A 113 5.80 -20.56 3.04
N GLU A 114 5.12 -21.70 3.24
CA GLU A 114 5.77 -22.98 3.60
C GLU A 114 6.81 -23.43 2.56
N THR A 115 6.66 -23.02 1.29
CA THR A 115 7.60 -23.33 0.21
C THR A 115 8.55 -22.18 -0.14
N GLY A 116 8.44 -21.03 0.56
CA GLY A 116 9.25 -19.84 0.29
C GLY A 116 8.81 -19.04 -0.95
N GLU A 117 7.63 -19.38 -1.49
CA GLU A 117 7.08 -18.77 -2.69
C GLU A 117 6.22 -17.51 -2.41
N LEU A 118 6.00 -17.14 -1.15
CA LEU A 118 5.35 -15.89 -0.76
C LEU A 118 6.37 -14.75 -0.70
N LYS A 119 6.13 -13.68 -1.44
CA LYS A 119 6.90 -12.43 -1.41
C LYS A 119 6.02 -11.32 -0.83
N ARG A 120 6.58 -10.51 0.07
CA ARG A 120 5.86 -9.42 0.76
C ARG A 120 6.68 -8.15 0.69
N GLU A 121 6.00 -6.99 0.71
CA GLU A 121 6.62 -5.66 0.72
C GLU A 121 7.75 -5.54 -0.31
N GLN A 122 7.44 -5.91 -1.58
CA GLN A 122 8.44 -5.91 -2.62
C GLN A 122 8.55 -4.56 -3.30
N PRO A 123 9.67 -3.83 -3.12
CA PRO A 123 9.89 -2.58 -3.83
C PRO A 123 10.03 -2.86 -5.33
N PHE A 124 9.48 -1.98 -6.15
CA PHE A 124 9.62 -2.02 -7.59
C PHE A 124 9.89 -0.65 -8.18
N MET A 125 10.46 -0.66 -9.39
CA MET A 125 10.61 0.50 -10.24
C MET A 125 10.47 0.05 -11.69
N ILE A 126 9.55 0.69 -12.43
CA ILE A 126 9.34 0.40 -13.85
C ILE A 126 9.30 1.70 -14.66
N GLY A 127 9.79 1.63 -15.92
CA GLY A 127 9.62 2.69 -16.91
C GLY A 127 8.37 2.45 -17.74
N ILE A 128 7.47 3.42 -17.76
CA ILE A 128 6.26 3.40 -18.60
C ILE A 128 6.41 4.47 -19.67
N PRO A 129 6.12 4.17 -20.97
CA PRO A 129 6.12 5.17 -22.01
C PRO A 129 5.22 6.36 -21.68
N ALA A 130 5.71 7.58 -21.86
CA ALA A 130 4.98 8.80 -21.51
C ALA A 130 3.61 8.88 -22.19
N ASN A 131 3.49 8.38 -23.41
CA ASN A 131 2.24 8.35 -24.15
C ASN A 131 1.17 7.40 -23.57
N GLU A 132 1.55 6.43 -22.74
CA GLU A 132 0.58 5.59 -22.01
C GLU A 132 -0.01 6.33 -20.80
N VAL A 133 0.76 7.24 -20.20
CA VAL A 133 0.35 7.99 -19.00
C VAL A 133 -0.31 9.30 -19.40
N TYR A 134 0.23 9.97 -20.44
CA TYR A 134 -0.27 11.23 -20.98
C TYR A 134 -0.57 11.07 -22.46
N PRO A 135 -1.81 10.76 -22.85
CA PRO A 135 -2.19 10.51 -24.24
C PRO A 135 -1.89 11.69 -25.19
N ASP A 136 -1.83 12.92 -24.67
CA ASP A 136 -1.52 14.12 -25.44
C ASP A 136 -0.03 14.20 -25.87
N ASN A 137 0.83 13.36 -25.29
CA ASN A 137 2.26 13.26 -25.59
C ASN A 137 2.60 12.07 -26.51
N SER A 138 1.77 11.83 -27.51
CA SER A 138 1.85 10.65 -28.39
C SER A 138 3.20 10.45 -29.10
N ASP A 139 3.99 11.52 -29.27
CA ASP A 139 5.26 11.51 -30.01
C ASP A 139 6.49 11.44 -29.10
N SER A 140 6.32 11.25 -27.80
CA SER A 140 7.44 11.17 -26.85
C SER A 140 7.87 9.72 -26.62
N ASP A 141 9.15 9.44 -26.88
CA ASP A 141 9.82 8.18 -26.50
C ASP A 141 10.32 8.18 -25.04
N GLU A 142 9.99 9.22 -24.27
CA GLU A 142 10.39 9.33 -22.88
C GLU A 142 9.70 8.29 -22.00
N LEU A 143 10.44 7.84 -20.97
CA LEU A 143 9.92 6.93 -19.96
C LEU A 143 9.61 7.67 -18.67
N ILE A 144 8.42 7.46 -18.17
CA ILE A 144 8.03 7.89 -16.81
C ILE A 144 8.39 6.75 -15.86
N MET A 145 9.20 7.07 -14.86
CA MET A 145 9.58 6.11 -13.83
C MET A 145 8.47 6.04 -12.77
N ILE A 146 7.89 4.85 -12.61
CA ILE A 146 6.92 4.55 -11.56
C ILE A 146 7.60 3.64 -10.54
N GLN A 147 7.53 4.01 -9.28
CA GLN A 147 8.07 3.25 -8.17
C GLN A 147 7.02 3.04 -7.08
N GLY A 148 7.16 1.99 -6.31
CA GLY A 148 6.25 1.68 -5.21
C GLY A 148 6.65 0.40 -4.49
N ILE A 149 5.76 -0.05 -3.63
CA ILE A 149 5.90 -1.31 -2.90
C ILE A 149 4.67 -2.16 -3.20
N ILE A 150 4.89 -3.42 -3.56
CA ILE A 150 3.84 -4.42 -3.77
C ILE A 150 3.61 -5.13 -2.44
N ASP A 151 2.39 -5.08 -1.91
CA ASP A 151 2.07 -5.62 -0.60
C ASP A 151 2.42 -7.12 -0.50
N ALA A 152 1.90 -7.92 -1.43
CA ALA A 152 2.27 -9.33 -1.53
C ALA A 152 2.03 -9.89 -2.93
N PHE A 153 2.83 -10.87 -3.30
CA PHE A 153 2.51 -11.81 -4.38
C PHE A 153 3.10 -13.18 -4.07
N PHE A 154 2.53 -14.21 -4.67
CA PHE A 154 3.00 -15.57 -4.44
C PHE A 154 2.79 -16.44 -5.67
N TYR A 155 3.53 -17.56 -5.69
CA TYR A 155 3.44 -18.54 -6.76
C TYR A 155 2.56 -19.72 -6.35
N GLU A 156 1.68 -20.14 -7.25
CA GLU A 156 0.95 -21.40 -7.19
C GLU A 156 1.31 -22.22 -8.44
N GLY A 157 2.35 -23.03 -8.35
CA GLY A 157 2.95 -23.68 -9.50
C GLY A 157 3.54 -22.65 -10.48
N GLU A 158 2.96 -22.56 -11.67
CA GLU A 158 3.41 -21.59 -12.68
C GLU A 158 2.66 -20.24 -12.61
N ASP A 159 1.58 -20.19 -11.85
CA ASP A 159 0.73 -19.00 -11.74
C ASP A 159 1.25 -18.03 -10.69
N ILE A 160 1.13 -16.72 -10.97
CA ILE A 160 1.44 -15.65 -10.02
C ILE A 160 0.13 -14.99 -9.58
N ILE A 161 -0.04 -14.91 -8.28
CA ILE A 161 -1.18 -14.27 -7.62
C ILE A 161 -0.71 -13.01 -6.92
N LEU A 162 -1.22 -11.86 -7.35
CA LEU A 162 -0.94 -10.54 -6.79
C LEU A 162 -2.01 -10.19 -5.75
N VAL A 163 -1.58 -9.73 -4.59
CA VAL A 163 -2.46 -9.30 -3.48
C VAL A 163 -2.13 -7.88 -3.07
N ASP A 164 -3.18 -7.06 -2.92
CA ASP A 164 -3.08 -5.67 -2.47
C ASP A 164 -4.11 -5.43 -1.36
N TYR A 165 -3.63 -5.09 -0.15
CA TYR A 165 -4.50 -4.95 1.01
C TYR A 165 -5.14 -3.58 1.06
N LYS A 166 -6.47 -3.53 1.13
CA LYS A 166 -7.21 -2.28 1.26
C LYS A 166 -8.05 -2.26 2.53
N THR A 167 -7.95 -1.16 3.26
CA THR A 167 -8.68 -0.95 4.52
C THR A 167 -9.85 0.00 4.36
N ASP A 168 -10.15 0.41 3.12
CA ASP A 168 -11.26 1.29 2.80
C ASP A 168 -12.59 0.73 3.28
N PHE A 169 -13.44 1.64 3.74
CA PHE A 169 -14.82 1.28 4.03
C PHE A 169 -15.64 1.24 2.74
N VAL A 170 -16.19 0.07 2.43
CA VAL A 170 -17.05 -0.13 1.25
C VAL A 170 -18.43 -0.52 1.71
N MET A 171 -19.44 0.20 1.23
CA MET A 171 -20.82 -0.21 1.43
C MET A 171 -21.13 -1.42 0.56
N LYS A 172 -21.93 -2.35 1.11
CA LYS A 172 -22.36 -3.54 0.37
C LYS A 172 -22.98 -3.17 -0.98
N GLY A 173 -22.45 -3.77 -2.05
CA GLY A 173 -22.87 -3.51 -3.44
C GLY A 173 -22.10 -2.37 -4.13
N GLN A 174 -21.03 -1.85 -3.51
CA GLN A 174 -20.14 -0.86 -4.13
C GLN A 174 -18.71 -1.39 -4.32
N GLU A 175 -18.53 -2.68 -4.19
CA GLU A 175 -17.23 -3.35 -4.29
C GLU A 175 -16.60 -3.12 -5.68
N GLU A 176 -17.41 -3.09 -6.75
CA GLU A 176 -16.95 -2.84 -8.12
C GLU A 176 -16.26 -1.46 -8.27
N LYS A 177 -16.77 -0.43 -7.56
CA LYS A 177 -16.14 0.90 -7.60
C LYS A 177 -14.76 0.90 -6.97
N LEU A 178 -14.57 0.09 -5.93
CA LEU A 178 -13.27 -0.06 -5.29
C LEU A 178 -12.30 -0.76 -6.24
N VAL A 179 -12.74 -1.86 -6.86
CA VAL A 179 -11.93 -2.59 -7.85
C VAL A 179 -11.51 -1.67 -9.00
N GLU A 180 -12.44 -0.87 -9.54
CA GLU A 180 -12.13 0.07 -10.62
C GLU A 180 -11.12 1.14 -10.18
N ARG A 181 -11.28 1.68 -8.96
CA ARG A 181 -10.36 2.68 -8.38
C ARG A 181 -8.92 2.18 -8.28
N TYR A 182 -8.72 0.92 -7.88
CA TYR A 182 -7.40 0.35 -7.67
C TYR A 182 -6.87 -0.46 -8.86
N LYS A 183 -7.65 -0.60 -9.93
CA LYS A 183 -7.27 -1.35 -11.12
C LYS A 183 -5.95 -0.89 -11.71
N THR A 184 -5.77 0.43 -11.89
CA THR A 184 -4.56 1.00 -12.47
C THR A 184 -3.33 0.69 -11.62
N GLN A 185 -3.45 0.75 -10.30
CA GLN A 185 -2.37 0.38 -9.38
C GLN A 185 -1.98 -1.09 -9.54
N LEU A 186 -2.98 -1.98 -9.52
CA LEU A 186 -2.77 -3.42 -9.71
C LEU A 186 -2.18 -3.75 -11.09
N ASP A 187 -2.54 -3.00 -12.12
CA ASP A 187 -1.98 -3.16 -13.47
C ASP A 187 -0.49 -2.80 -13.49
N TYR A 188 -0.06 -1.72 -12.82
CA TYR A 188 1.35 -1.37 -12.70
C TYR A 188 2.13 -2.39 -11.86
N TYR A 189 1.56 -2.88 -10.77
CA TYR A 189 2.16 -3.93 -9.96
C TYR A 189 2.36 -5.22 -10.77
N ALA A 190 1.34 -5.63 -11.53
CA ALA A 190 1.44 -6.80 -12.40
C ALA A 190 2.54 -6.60 -13.44
N ARG A 191 2.60 -5.46 -14.14
CA ARG A 191 3.66 -5.14 -15.10
C ARG A 191 5.05 -5.20 -14.47
N ALA A 192 5.20 -4.70 -13.25
CA ALA A 192 6.47 -4.76 -12.52
C ALA A 192 6.90 -6.22 -12.26
N ILE A 193 6.00 -7.04 -11.74
CA ILE A 193 6.25 -8.46 -11.50
C ILE A 193 6.60 -9.18 -12.82
N GLU A 194 5.79 -9.00 -13.85
CA GLU A 194 5.96 -9.62 -15.15
C GLU A 194 7.30 -9.23 -15.80
N SER A 195 7.74 -7.98 -15.66
CA SER A 195 9.01 -7.50 -16.22
C SER A 195 10.23 -8.16 -15.58
N VAL A 196 10.17 -8.47 -14.29
CA VAL A 196 11.27 -9.08 -13.54
C VAL A 196 11.25 -10.61 -13.65
N THR A 197 10.06 -11.22 -13.59
CA THR A 197 9.91 -12.67 -13.52
C THR A 197 9.82 -13.33 -14.89
N GLY A 198 9.44 -12.57 -15.93
CA GLY A 198 9.10 -13.11 -17.25
C GLY A 198 7.81 -13.92 -17.29
N LYS A 199 7.08 -14.00 -16.17
CA LYS A 199 5.81 -14.73 -16.02
C LYS A 199 4.64 -13.75 -15.91
N LYS A 200 3.45 -14.18 -16.32
CA LYS A 200 2.23 -13.37 -16.19
C LYS A 200 1.64 -13.45 -14.79
N VAL A 201 1.03 -12.33 -14.36
CA VAL A 201 0.17 -12.32 -13.19
C VAL A 201 -1.21 -12.84 -13.60
N ASN A 202 -1.60 -13.98 -13.02
CA ASN A 202 -2.80 -14.72 -13.41
C ASN A 202 -4.04 -14.26 -12.62
N GLU A 203 -3.84 -13.82 -11.38
CA GLU A 203 -4.93 -13.36 -10.52
C GLU A 203 -4.49 -12.11 -9.75
N LYS A 204 -5.39 -11.15 -9.60
CA LYS A 204 -5.24 -9.91 -8.81
C LYS A 204 -6.35 -9.87 -7.77
N ILE A 205 -5.99 -9.75 -6.49
CA ILE A 205 -6.91 -9.82 -5.34
C ILE A 205 -6.76 -8.56 -4.49
#